data_75df21e0d8c9f3e8770c15da98973e98
#
_entry.id   75df21e0d8c9f3e8770c15da98973e98
#
_cell.length_a   1.000
_cell.length_b   1.000
_cell.length_c   1.000
_cell.angle_alpha   90.00
_cell.angle_beta   90.00
_cell.angle_gamma   90.00
#
_symmetry.space_group_name_H-M   'P 1'
#
loop_
_entity.id
_entity.type
_entity.pdbx_description
1 polymer ?
#
loop_
_entity_poly.entity_id
_entity_poly.type
_entity_poly.pdbx_seq_one_letter_code
_entity_poly.pdbx_strand_id
1 'polypeptide(L)'
;MSNVTIINGNIFNSKAQTIVNTVNCVGVMGKGIALVFKLRYPSMFEVYQEYCKQKLIAVGKLWIYKGEPSDPWVLNFPTKTHWKLPSEYEYIEKGLQKFIDTYKEKGITSIAFPLLGAFNGGLDKDRVMDIMISYLSQCDIPVEIYQYDPMAPDNL
;
A
#
# COMPACT_ATOMS: atom_id res chain seq x y z
N MET A 1 2.02 16.67 -17.89
CA MET A 1 2.57 16.76 -16.53
C MET A 1 2.29 15.50 -15.76
N SER A 2 3.25 15.06 -14.98
CA SER A 2 3.05 13.86 -14.16
C SER A 2 2.15 14.17 -12.98
N ASN A 3 1.24 13.25 -12.71
CA ASN A 3 0.39 13.26 -11.51
C ASN A 3 1.11 12.63 -10.31
N VAL A 4 2.32 12.11 -10.50
CA VAL A 4 3.09 11.38 -9.48
C VAL A 4 4.12 12.29 -8.84
N THR A 5 4.12 12.35 -7.51
CA THR A 5 5.09 13.11 -6.72
C THR A 5 5.85 12.13 -5.83
N ILE A 6 7.18 12.21 -5.82
CA ILE A 6 8.04 11.39 -4.97
C ILE A 6 8.41 12.21 -3.75
N ILE A 7 8.15 11.68 -2.55
CA ILE A 7 8.35 12.38 -1.29
C ILE A 7 9.27 11.56 -0.40
N ASN A 8 10.31 12.21 0.14
CA ASN A 8 11.16 11.61 1.18
C ASN A 8 10.53 11.96 2.53
N GLY A 9 9.99 10.95 3.20
CA GLY A 9 9.32 11.21 4.47
C GLY A 9 8.51 10.04 4.97
N ASN A 10 7.61 10.35 5.90
CA ASN A 10 6.72 9.38 6.53
C ASN A 10 5.35 9.43 5.86
N ILE A 11 4.90 8.31 5.32
CA ILE A 11 3.63 8.20 4.60
C ILE A 11 2.44 8.60 5.49
N PHE A 12 2.54 8.43 6.80
CA PHE A 12 1.46 8.80 7.72
C PHE A 12 1.28 10.32 7.85
N ASN A 13 2.21 11.10 7.30
CA ASN A 13 2.06 12.56 7.19
C ASN A 13 1.28 12.97 5.94
N SER A 14 0.95 12.05 5.06
CA SER A 14 0.22 12.34 3.84
C SER A 14 -1.20 12.82 4.13
N LYS A 15 -1.68 13.74 3.29
CA LYS A 15 -3.08 14.22 3.34
C LYS A 15 -3.91 13.61 2.21
N ALA A 16 -3.41 12.58 1.55
CA ALA A 16 -4.18 11.88 0.53
C ALA A 16 -5.42 11.21 1.13
N GLN A 17 -6.45 11.08 0.32
CA GLN A 17 -7.69 10.41 0.74
C GLN A 17 -7.43 8.96 1.14
N THR A 18 -6.53 8.27 0.42
CA THR A 18 -6.22 6.86 0.63
C THR A 18 -4.73 6.67 0.88
N ILE A 19 -4.39 5.82 1.84
CA ILE A 19 -3.01 5.43 2.13
C ILE A 19 -2.88 3.93 1.90
N VAL A 20 -1.78 3.50 1.27
CA VAL A 20 -1.55 2.09 0.94
C VAL A 20 -0.77 1.39 2.05
N ASN A 21 -1.29 0.25 2.50
CA ASN A 21 -0.62 -0.68 3.40
C ASN A 21 -0.16 -1.89 2.59
N THR A 22 1.07 -2.34 2.80
CA THR A 22 1.58 -3.56 2.17
C THR A 22 1.34 -4.75 3.09
N VAL A 23 0.73 -5.82 2.56
CA VAL A 23 0.32 -6.97 3.37
C VAL A 23 0.77 -8.28 2.73
N ASN A 24 0.79 -9.35 3.54
CA ASN A 24 0.88 -10.72 3.05
C ASN A 24 -0.53 -11.35 3.00
N CYS A 25 -0.61 -12.61 2.61
CA CYS A 25 -1.89 -13.28 2.43
C CYS A 25 -2.24 -14.26 3.57
N VAL A 26 -1.48 -14.22 4.69
CA VAL A 26 -1.65 -15.17 5.79
C VAL A 26 -2.01 -14.53 7.14
N GLY A 27 -2.34 -13.25 7.14
CA GLY A 27 -2.92 -12.62 8.34
C GLY A 27 -1.93 -12.07 9.36
N VAL A 28 -0.68 -11.79 8.95
CA VAL A 28 0.36 -11.28 9.85
C VAL A 28 0.75 -9.84 9.47
N MET A 29 0.69 -8.93 10.43
CA MET A 29 1.19 -7.55 10.31
C MET A 29 2.23 -7.32 11.41
N GLY A 30 3.39 -7.94 11.27
CA GLY A 30 4.39 -8.01 12.33
C GLY A 30 5.58 -7.09 12.20
N LYS A 31 5.80 -6.44 11.06
CA LYS A 31 6.97 -5.60 10.82
C LYS A 31 6.63 -4.40 9.95
N GLY A 32 7.47 -3.38 10.01
CA GLY A 32 7.46 -2.24 9.11
C GLY A 32 6.13 -1.49 9.13
N ILE A 33 5.74 -1.03 7.96
CA ILE A 33 4.52 -0.23 7.79
C ILE A 33 3.26 -1.00 8.22
N ALA A 34 3.21 -2.30 7.95
CA ALA A 34 2.05 -3.11 8.32
C ALA A 34 1.82 -3.14 9.83
N LEU A 35 2.89 -3.21 10.62
CA LEU A 35 2.77 -3.15 12.08
C LEU A 35 2.17 -1.82 12.54
N VAL A 36 2.60 -0.71 11.94
CA VAL A 36 2.07 0.61 12.29
C VAL A 36 0.58 0.68 11.94
N PHE A 37 0.17 0.17 10.79
CA PHE A 37 -1.24 0.11 10.42
C PHE A 37 -2.05 -0.75 11.38
N LYS A 38 -1.52 -1.89 11.80
CA LYS A 38 -2.18 -2.74 12.80
C LYS A 38 -2.44 -1.99 14.09
N LEU A 39 -1.45 -1.24 14.57
CA LEU A 39 -1.56 -0.49 15.83
C LEU A 39 -2.53 0.68 15.71
N ARG A 40 -2.59 1.33 14.54
CA ARG A 40 -3.50 2.46 14.31
C ARG A 40 -4.93 2.02 14.01
N TYR A 41 -5.10 0.86 13.35
CA TYR A 41 -6.40 0.38 12.88
C TYR A 41 -6.62 -1.07 13.33
N PRO A 42 -6.78 -1.31 14.65
CA PRO A 42 -6.92 -2.68 15.17
C PRO A 42 -8.15 -3.40 14.60
N SER A 43 -9.25 -2.69 14.34
CA SER A 43 -10.43 -3.31 13.72
C SER A 43 -10.16 -3.77 12.29
N MET A 44 -9.37 -3.00 11.54
CA MET A 44 -8.94 -3.39 10.19
C MET A 44 -8.16 -4.69 10.24
N PHE A 45 -7.23 -4.80 11.18
CA PHE A 45 -6.40 -5.99 11.33
C PHE A 45 -7.23 -7.24 11.61
N GLU A 46 -8.25 -7.13 12.45
CA GLU A 46 -9.16 -8.25 12.75
C GLU A 46 -9.90 -8.73 11.49
N VAL A 47 -10.41 -7.80 10.69
CA VAL A 47 -11.11 -8.13 9.44
C VAL A 47 -10.14 -8.74 8.44
N TYR A 48 -8.92 -8.17 8.34
CA TYR A 48 -7.88 -8.69 7.46
C TYR A 48 -7.54 -10.15 7.81
N GLN A 49 -7.38 -10.47 9.10
CA GLN A 49 -7.09 -11.83 9.52
C GLN A 49 -8.21 -12.80 9.12
N GLU A 50 -9.46 -12.38 9.30
CA GLU A 50 -10.61 -13.21 8.92
C GLU A 50 -10.65 -13.42 7.41
N TYR A 51 -10.40 -12.38 6.62
CA TYR A 51 -10.35 -12.50 5.17
C TYR A 51 -9.21 -13.43 4.70
N CYS A 52 -8.08 -13.41 5.39
CA CYS A 52 -6.98 -14.33 5.08
C CYS A 52 -7.37 -15.78 5.38
N LYS A 53 -8.08 -16.03 6.48
CA LYS A 53 -8.59 -17.38 6.80
C LYS A 53 -9.54 -17.87 5.72
N GLN A 54 -10.35 -16.99 5.16
CA GLN A 54 -11.28 -17.33 4.09
C GLN A 54 -10.63 -17.34 2.71
N LYS A 55 -9.33 -17.08 2.63
CA LYS A 55 -8.55 -17.00 1.38
C LYS A 55 -9.07 -15.95 0.40
N LEU A 56 -9.61 -14.85 0.94
CA LEU A 56 -10.08 -13.71 0.16
C LEU A 56 -8.97 -12.72 -0.16
N ILE A 57 -7.85 -12.76 0.57
CA ILE A 57 -6.69 -11.90 0.34
C ILE A 57 -5.69 -12.68 -0.52
N ALA A 58 -5.37 -12.13 -1.68
CA ALA A 58 -4.43 -12.76 -2.61
C ALA A 58 -3.70 -11.66 -3.38
N VAL A 59 -2.54 -12.01 -3.93
CA VAL A 59 -1.79 -11.12 -4.82
C VAL A 59 -2.69 -10.72 -6.00
N GLY A 60 -2.70 -9.43 -6.34
CA GLY A 60 -3.55 -8.89 -7.40
C GLY A 60 -4.97 -8.54 -6.97
N LYS A 61 -5.33 -8.82 -5.72
CA LYS A 61 -6.62 -8.40 -5.14
C LYS A 61 -6.37 -7.30 -4.12
N LEU A 62 -7.08 -6.19 -4.26
CA LEU A 62 -6.93 -5.03 -3.39
C LEU A 62 -8.16 -4.90 -2.51
N TRP A 63 -7.94 -4.60 -1.23
CA TRP A 63 -9.02 -4.42 -0.26
C TRP A 63 -8.92 -3.05 0.40
N ILE A 64 -10.01 -2.27 0.32
CA ILE A 64 -10.09 -0.95 0.93
C ILE A 64 -10.81 -1.06 2.26
N TYR A 65 -10.15 -0.56 3.31
CA TYR A 65 -10.76 -0.40 4.62
C TYR A 65 -11.15 1.07 4.80
N LYS A 66 -12.43 1.30 5.07
CA LYS A 66 -12.98 2.62 5.36
C LYS A 66 -13.37 2.66 6.83
N GLY A 67 -12.49 3.22 7.66
CA GLY A 67 -12.75 3.35 9.10
C GLY A 67 -13.61 4.54 9.44
N GLU A 68 -13.17 5.32 10.42
CA GLU A 68 -13.89 6.53 10.83
C GLU A 68 -13.84 7.60 9.73
N PRO A 69 -14.86 8.49 9.64
CA PRO A 69 -14.89 9.53 8.61
C PRO A 69 -13.71 10.48 8.62
N SER A 70 -13.06 10.68 9.79
CA SER A 70 -11.89 11.55 9.92
C SER A 70 -10.59 10.90 9.48
N ASP A 71 -10.59 9.57 9.27
CA ASP A 71 -9.40 8.82 8.88
C ASP A 71 -9.31 8.70 7.36
N PRO A 72 -8.09 8.60 6.80
CA PRO A 72 -7.96 8.21 5.41
C PRO A 72 -8.45 6.77 5.20
N TRP A 73 -8.84 6.46 3.98
CA TRP A 73 -9.05 5.06 3.61
C TRP A 73 -7.71 4.34 3.56
N VAL A 74 -7.72 3.06 3.82
CA VAL A 74 -6.52 2.22 3.74
C VAL A 74 -6.70 1.19 2.64
N LEU A 75 -5.85 1.27 1.61
CA LEU A 75 -5.83 0.27 0.55
C LEU A 75 -4.81 -0.80 0.94
N ASN A 76 -5.29 -2.00 1.24
CA ASN A 76 -4.43 -3.12 1.57
C ASN A 76 -3.97 -3.81 0.28
N PHE A 77 -2.67 -3.76 0.05
CA PHE A 77 -2.04 -4.19 -1.20
C PHE A 77 -1.13 -5.39 -0.90
N PRO A 78 -1.53 -6.60 -1.32
CA PRO A 78 -0.68 -7.77 -1.09
C PRO A 78 0.60 -7.73 -1.91
N THR A 79 1.73 -7.75 -1.21
CA THR A 79 3.07 -7.77 -1.82
C THR A 79 3.80 -9.09 -1.58
N LYS A 80 3.24 -9.96 -0.74
CA LYS A 80 3.80 -11.28 -0.40
C LYS A 80 2.68 -12.28 -0.25
N THR A 81 2.94 -13.53 -0.61
CA THR A 81 2.00 -14.63 -0.34
C THR A 81 2.10 -15.09 1.11
N HIS A 82 3.31 -15.01 1.70
CA HIS A 82 3.58 -15.39 3.08
C HIS A 82 4.65 -14.46 3.65
N TRP A 83 4.60 -14.15 4.96
CA TRP A 83 5.52 -13.21 5.57
C TRP A 83 6.99 -13.70 5.55
N LYS A 84 7.22 -15.01 5.45
CA LYS A 84 8.57 -15.58 5.35
C LYS A 84 9.16 -15.55 3.96
N LEU A 85 8.33 -15.35 2.93
CA LEU A 85 8.75 -15.37 1.54
C LEU A 85 9.04 -13.97 1.03
N PRO A 86 9.96 -13.80 0.08
CA PRO A 86 10.20 -12.49 -0.52
C PRO A 86 9.02 -12.06 -1.39
N SER A 87 8.93 -10.75 -1.65
CA SER A 87 8.05 -10.22 -2.68
C SER A 87 8.61 -10.57 -4.05
N GLU A 88 7.76 -10.53 -5.08
CA GLU A 88 8.16 -10.67 -6.48
C GLU A 88 7.64 -9.50 -7.29
N TYR A 89 8.37 -9.10 -8.31
CA TYR A 89 7.95 -7.97 -9.16
C TYR A 89 6.59 -8.21 -9.79
N GLU A 90 6.30 -9.45 -10.15
CA GLU A 90 5.00 -9.83 -10.70
C GLU A 90 3.85 -9.50 -9.74
N TYR A 91 4.05 -9.66 -8.43
CA TYR A 91 3.02 -9.33 -7.44
C TYR A 91 2.72 -7.83 -7.44
N ILE A 92 3.78 -7.03 -7.57
CA ILE A 92 3.65 -5.57 -7.61
C ILE A 92 2.91 -5.14 -8.89
N GLU A 93 3.29 -5.69 -10.02
CA GLU A 93 2.68 -5.37 -11.30
C GLU A 93 1.21 -5.76 -11.35
N LYS A 94 0.85 -6.93 -10.85
CA LYS A 94 -0.55 -7.39 -10.80
C LYS A 94 -1.41 -6.46 -9.94
N GLY A 95 -0.91 -6.08 -8.78
CA GLY A 95 -1.63 -5.17 -7.88
C GLY A 95 -1.78 -3.78 -8.48
N LEU A 96 -0.73 -3.25 -9.11
CA LEU A 96 -0.78 -1.94 -9.74
C LEU A 96 -1.74 -1.93 -10.93
N GLN A 97 -1.76 -2.99 -11.73
CA GLN A 97 -2.70 -3.11 -12.84
C GLN A 97 -4.14 -3.11 -12.32
N LYS A 98 -4.39 -3.88 -11.26
CA LYS A 98 -5.72 -3.91 -10.63
C LYS A 98 -6.12 -2.53 -10.11
N PHE A 99 -5.17 -1.82 -9.52
CA PHE A 99 -5.42 -0.46 -9.03
C PHE A 99 -5.81 0.47 -10.17
N ILE A 100 -5.05 0.48 -11.27
CA ILE A 100 -5.32 1.33 -12.42
C ILE A 100 -6.70 1.04 -13.02
N ASP A 101 -7.06 -0.24 -13.07
CA ASP A 101 -8.33 -0.67 -13.66
C ASP A 101 -9.54 -0.34 -12.79
N THR A 102 -9.36 -0.10 -11.48
CA THR A 102 -10.49 -0.07 -10.53
C THR A 102 -10.57 1.17 -9.64
N TYR A 103 -9.55 2.04 -9.61
CA TYR A 103 -9.53 3.13 -8.63
C TYR A 103 -10.69 4.13 -8.80
N LYS A 104 -11.11 4.40 -10.02
CA LYS A 104 -12.22 5.35 -10.29
C LYS A 104 -13.53 4.81 -9.75
N GLU A 105 -13.87 3.57 -10.07
CA GLU A 105 -15.13 2.97 -9.59
C GLU A 105 -15.14 2.75 -8.09
N LYS A 106 -13.96 2.61 -7.47
CA LYS A 106 -13.84 2.51 -6.01
C LYS A 106 -13.92 3.85 -5.30
N GLY A 107 -13.89 4.96 -6.04
CA GLY A 107 -14.02 6.29 -5.47
C GLY A 107 -12.72 6.85 -4.89
N ILE A 108 -11.55 6.35 -5.29
CA ILE A 108 -10.27 6.86 -4.82
C ILE A 108 -9.95 8.15 -5.56
N THR A 109 -9.76 9.24 -4.81
CA THR A 109 -9.55 10.59 -5.37
C THR A 109 -8.12 11.09 -5.24
N SER A 110 -7.35 10.55 -4.31
CA SER A 110 -5.92 10.78 -4.16
C SER A 110 -5.34 9.63 -3.35
N ILE A 111 -4.05 9.32 -3.54
CA ILE A 111 -3.47 8.13 -2.92
C ILE A 111 -1.98 8.31 -2.63
N ALA A 112 -1.53 7.75 -1.52
CA ALA A 112 -0.13 7.71 -1.13
C ALA A 112 0.33 6.25 -1.03
N PHE A 113 1.40 5.92 -1.75
CA PHE A 113 2.02 4.60 -1.78
C PHE A 113 3.36 4.60 -1.06
N PRO A 114 3.71 3.54 -0.34
CA PRO A 114 5.10 3.27 0.00
C PRO A 114 5.81 2.62 -1.20
N LEU A 115 7.12 2.40 -1.12
CA LEU A 115 7.82 1.57 -2.12
C LEU A 115 7.42 0.10 -1.92
N LEU A 116 6.61 -0.39 -2.83
CA LEU A 116 5.99 -1.70 -2.73
C LEU A 116 7.03 -2.83 -2.79
N GLY A 117 7.13 -3.64 -1.73
CA GLY A 117 8.01 -4.80 -1.71
C GLY A 117 9.51 -4.51 -1.58
N ALA A 118 9.91 -3.26 -1.40
CA ALA A 118 11.32 -2.87 -1.48
C ALA A 118 12.11 -3.06 -0.18
N PHE A 119 11.47 -3.03 0.98
CA PHE A 119 12.19 -3.17 2.26
C PHE A 119 12.08 -4.59 2.79
N ASN A 120 11.00 -4.93 3.47
CA ASN A 120 10.78 -6.28 4.00
C ASN A 120 10.57 -7.31 2.90
N GLY A 121 10.22 -6.87 1.69
CA GLY A 121 10.02 -7.74 0.54
C GLY A 121 11.29 -8.14 -0.20
N GLY A 122 12.38 -7.38 -0.02
CA GLY A 122 13.68 -7.67 -0.63
C GLY A 122 13.85 -7.26 -2.08
N LEU A 123 12.90 -6.55 -2.68
CA LEU A 123 13.02 -6.08 -4.07
C LEU A 123 13.93 -4.85 -4.15
N ASP A 124 14.56 -4.67 -5.30
CA ASP A 124 15.39 -3.49 -5.56
C ASP A 124 14.54 -2.23 -5.62
N LYS A 125 14.86 -1.24 -4.79
CA LYS A 125 14.05 -0.02 -4.66
C LYS A 125 13.98 0.80 -5.94
N ASP A 126 15.06 0.87 -6.72
CA ASP A 126 15.08 1.67 -7.95
C ASP A 126 14.22 1.02 -9.02
N ARG A 127 14.26 -0.31 -9.13
CA ARG A 127 13.43 -1.04 -10.07
C ARG A 127 11.94 -0.95 -9.69
N VAL A 128 11.63 -1.06 -8.40
CA VAL A 128 10.25 -0.88 -7.92
C VAL A 128 9.75 0.52 -8.23
N MET A 129 10.59 1.54 -8.01
CA MET A 129 10.22 2.92 -8.32
C MET A 129 9.88 3.09 -9.80
N ASP A 130 10.70 2.54 -10.69
CA ASP A 130 10.45 2.62 -12.14
C ASP A 130 9.14 1.95 -12.52
N ILE A 131 8.87 0.77 -11.96
CA ILE A 131 7.62 0.05 -12.19
C ILE A 131 6.43 0.87 -11.71
N MET A 132 6.51 1.40 -10.49
CA MET A 132 5.43 2.19 -9.91
C MET A 132 5.13 3.44 -10.73
N ILE A 133 6.15 4.18 -11.14
CA ILE A 133 5.97 5.38 -11.97
C ILE A 133 5.32 5.02 -13.29
N SER A 134 5.78 3.95 -13.93
CA SER A 134 5.23 3.49 -15.21
C SER A 134 3.73 3.22 -15.14
N TYR A 135 3.29 2.52 -14.10
CA TYR A 135 1.87 2.23 -13.92
C TYR A 135 1.07 3.45 -13.45
N LEU A 136 1.56 4.13 -12.39
CA LEU A 136 0.79 5.17 -11.72
C LEU A 136 0.68 6.47 -12.51
N SER A 137 1.60 6.72 -13.46
CA SER A 137 1.50 7.85 -14.38
C SER A 137 0.29 7.77 -15.31
N GLN A 138 -0.35 6.62 -15.41
CA GLN A 138 -1.56 6.44 -16.20
C GLN A 138 -2.83 6.91 -15.49
N CYS A 139 -2.73 7.22 -14.19
CA CYS A 139 -3.88 7.68 -13.41
C CYS A 139 -4.15 9.16 -13.60
N ASP A 140 -5.42 9.57 -13.40
CA ASP A 140 -5.86 10.97 -13.49
C ASP A 140 -5.92 11.66 -12.13
N ILE A 141 -5.53 10.97 -11.06
CA ILE A 141 -5.59 11.49 -9.68
C ILE A 141 -4.19 11.80 -9.16
N PRO A 142 -4.06 12.66 -8.15
CA PRO A 142 -2.76 12.86 -7.49
C PRO A 142 -2.29 11.58 -6.82
N VAL A 143 -1.04 11.21 -7.09
CA VAL A 143 -0.37 10.03 -6.51
C VAL A 143 0.92 10.47 -5.86
N GLU A 144 1.10 10.08 -4.60
CA GLU A 144 2.36 10.29 -3.88
C GLU A 144 3.04 8.94 -3.69
N ILE A 145 4.38 8.92 -3.89
CA ILE A 145 5.19 7.75 -3.57
C ILE A 145 6.17 8.18 -2.48
N TYR A 146 6.04 7.58 -1.31
CA TYR A 146 6.87 7.92 -0.15
C TYR A 146 8.08 7.01 -0.10
N GLN A 147 9.27 7.63 -0.12
CA GLN A 147 10.52 6.97 0.25
C GLN A 147 10.73 7.22 1.73
N TYR A 148 10.86 6.14 2.52
CA TYR A 148 10.99 6.28 3.97
C TYR A 148 12.25 7.07 4.32
N ASP A 149 12.07 8.08 5.15
CA ASP A 149 13.14 8.89 5.71
C ASP A 149 13.05 8.82 7.23
N PRO A 150 14.02 8.15 7.89
CA PRO A 150 13.98 8.01 9.36
C PRO A 150 14.13 9.32 10.09
N MET A 151 14.58 10.37 9.42
CA MET A 151 14.73 11.70 10.03
C MET A 151 13.49 12.58 9.86
N ALA A 152 12.49 12.11 9.08
CA ALA A 152 11.26 12.87 8.90
C ALA A 152 10.42 12.87 10.18
N PRO A 153 9.78 14.00 10.55
CA PRO A 153 8.91 14.05 11.70
C PRO A 153 7.75 13.06 11.56
N ASP A 154 7.37 12.48 12.69
CA ASP A 154 6.19 11.63 12.78
C ASP A 154 5.09 12.41 13.45
N ASN A 155 3.97 12.63 12.74
CA ASN A 155 2.82 13.37 13.24
C ASN A 155 1.79 12.48 13.94
N LEU A 156 2.24 11.42 14.55
CA LEU A 156 1.38 10.49 15.27
C LEU A 156 0.68 11.12 16.48
#